data_e9692088e015968d01d30717d3410ad0
#
_entry.id   e9692088e015968d01d30717d3410ad0
#
_cell.length_a   1.000
_cell.length_b   1.000
_cell.length_c   1.000
_cell.angle_alpha   90.00
_cell.angle_beta   90.00
_cell.angle_gamma   90.00
#
_symmetry.space_group_name_H-M   'P 1'
#
loop_
_entity.id
_entity.type
_entity.pdbx_description
1 polymer ?
#
loop_
_entity_poly.entity_id
_entity_poly.type
_entity_poly.pdbx_seq_one_letter_code
_entity_poly.pdbx_strand_id
1 'polypeptide(L)'
;MQERFELEVLDRLNSGKFLTQIIFRGGTMLRLCHGLDRFSVDLDFWVIRDLKPGFFENMKDYLAMHYNIKDSAEKFYTILFELRSPDYPRSLKLEIRKEVKKIHVEQVIAYSKYATIQVFLKAVSLNDMMESKLEAFLDRQEIRDVFDMEFLFKRDVPLEASADTLREVLRLINAFPRRDYTVKLGSLLEKEQRKYYSTENFKILKAALMERRN
;
A
#
# COMPACT_ATOMS: atom_id res chain seq x y z
N MET A 1 -0.44 14.52 -10.27
CA MET A 1 0.55 15.27 -9.44
C MET A 1 1.05 14.46 -8.25
N GLN A 2 0.20 13.79 -7.46
CA GLN A 2 0.64 13.01 -6.29
C GLN A 2 1.64 11.91 -6.64
N GLU A 3 1.38 11.11 -7.68
CA GLU A 3 2.29 10.03 -8.11
C GLU A 3 3.67 10.53 -8.55
N ARG A 4 3.76 11.75 -9.06
CA ARG A 4 5.06 12.36 -9.37
C ARG A 4 5.87 12.62 -8.09
N PHE A 5 5.21 13.11 -7.05
CA PHE A 5 5.84 13.35 -5.75
C PHE A 5 6.28 12.03 -5.10
N GLU A 6 5.42 11.02 -5.15
CA GLU A 6 5.75 9.68 -4.64
C GLU A 6 6.98 9.09 -5.34
N LEU A 7 7.03 9.15 -6.68
CA LEU A 7 8.16 8.66 -7.46
C LEU A 7 9.45 9.46 -7.22
N GLU A 8 9.36 10.79 -7.10
CA GLU A 8 10.51 11.63 -6.78
C GLU A 8 11.09 11.27 -5.41
N VAL A 9 10.24 11.11 -4.39
CA VAL A 9 10.69 10.71 -3.07
C VAL A 9 11.28 9.29 -3.08
N LEU A 10 10.67 8.35 -3.81
CA LEU A 10 11.24 7.00 -3.97
C LEU A 10 12.61 7.04 -4.64
N ASP A 11 12.80 7.86 -5.67
CA ASP A 11 14.09 8.04 -6.34
C ASP A 11 15.14 8.63 -5.39
N ARG A 12 14.77 9.62 -4.59
CA ARG A 12 15.65 10.18 -3.55
C ARG A 12 16.04 9.12 -2.51
N LEU A 13 15.07 8.37 -2.00
CA LEU A 13 15.34 7.29 -1.03
C LEU A 13 16.27 6.21 -1.63
N ASN A 14 16.12 5.89 -2.91
CA ASN A 14 16.97 4.97 -3.63
C ASN A 14 18.40 5.52 -3.78
N SER A 15 18.53 6.76 -4.22
CA SER A 15 19.81 7.47 -4.37
C SER A 15 20.54 7.60 -3.03
N GLY A 16 19.82 7.88 -1.94
CA GLY A 16 20.34 7.91 -0.57
C GLY A 16 20.59 6.52 0.02
N LYS A 17 20.33 5.43 -0.73
CA LYS A 17 20.52 4.03 -0.32
C LYS A 17 19.68 3.60 0.90
N PHE A 18 18.63 4.33 1.25
CA PHE A 18 17.74 3.94 2.34
C PHE A 18 16.94 2.69 1.99
N LEU A 19 16.56 2.50 0.70
CA LEU A 19 15.85 1.31 0.21
C LEU A 19 16.68 0.01 0.29
N THR A 20 17.92 0.06 0.77
CA THR A 20 18.70 -1.13 1.11
C THR A 20 18.36 -1.72 2.47
N GLN A 21 17.66 -0.99 3.34
CA GLN A 21 17.29 -1.39 4.70
C GLN A 21 15.77 -1.52 4.88
N ILE A 22 14.99 -0.88 4.01
CA ILE A 22 13.53 -0.89 4.04
C ILE A 22 12.99 -1.39 2.70
N ILE A 23 11.80 -1.95 2.73
CA ILE A 23 11.15 -2.52 1.56
C ILE A 23 9.80 -1.88 1.32
N PHE A 24 9.52 -1.54 0.07
CA PHE A 24 8.29 -0.88 -0.33
C PHE A 24 7.10 -1.84 -0.27
N ARG A 25 5.98 -1.36 0.28
CA ARG A 25 4.74 -2.12 0.47
C ARG A 25 3.51 -1.23 0.33
N GLY A 26 2.35 -1.83 0.57
CA GLY A 26 1.10 -1.08 0.73
C GLY A 26 0.39 -0.74 -0.57
N GLY A 27 -0.64 0.09 -0.46
CA GLY A 27 -1.49 0.43 -1.61
C GLY A 27 -0.77 1.22 -2.69
N THR A 28 0.15 2.11 -2.33
CA THR A 28 0.94 2.88 -3.29
C THR A 28 1.94 2.01 -4.04
N MET A 29 2.54 1.01 -3.37
CA MET A 29 3.36 0.00 -4.03
C MET A 29 2.54 -0.77 -5.07
N LEU A 30 1.37 -1.30 -4.69
CA LEU A 30 0.48 -1.99 -5.64
C LEU A 30 0.08 -1.07 -6.81
N ARG A 31 -0.11 0.23 -6.57
CA ARG A 31 -0.46 1.19 -7.60
C ARG A 31 0.71 1.47 -8.56
N LEU A 32 1.86 1.85 -8.04
CA LEU A 32 3.00 2.28 -8.86
C LEU A 32 3.74 1.12 -9.51
N CYS A 33 3.76 -0.06 -8.88
CA CYS A 33 4.50 -1.22 -9.40
C CYS A 33 3.62 -2.22 -10.15
N HIS A 34 2.32 -2.29 -9.83
CA HIS A 34 1.43 -3.33 -10.36
C HIS A 34 0.13 -2.77 -10.97
N GLY A 35 -0.07 -1.45 -10.98
CA GLY A 35 -1.22 -0.81 -11.64
C GLY A 35 -2.54 -0.96 -10.89
N LEU A 36 -2.52 -0.93 -9.54
CA LEU A 36 -3.73 -0.89 -8.73
C LEU A 36 -4.57 0.35 -9.08
N ASP A 37 -5.81 0.14 -9.46
CA ASP A 37 -6.72 1.16 -9.98
C ASP A 37 -7.49 1.97 -8.92
N ARG A 38 -6.93 2.13 -7.74
CA ARG A 38 -7.45 3.06 -6.73
C ARG A 38 -6.38 4.05 -6.29
N PHE A 39 -6.79 5.23 -5.88
CA PHE A 39 -5.87 6.21 -5.29
C PHE A 39 -5.30 5.71 -3.96
N SER A 40 -4.01 5.91 -3.80
CA SER A 40 -3.24 5.71 -2.59
C SER A 40 -2.19 6.80 -2.55
N VAL A 41 -1.90 7.35 -1.37
CA VAL A 41 -1.15 8.62 -1.26
C VAL A 41 -0.03 8.57 -0.23
N ASP A 42 0.15 7.47 0.47
CA ASP A 42 1.19 7.30 1.48
C ASP A 42 2.25 6.30 1.00
N LEU A 43 3.50 6.50 1.36
CA LEU A 43 4.58 5.55 1.10
C LEU A 43 4.80 4.70 2.35
N ASP A 44 4.46 3.43 2.23
CA ASP A 44 4.56 2.45 3.32
C ASP A 44 5.76 1.53 3.12
N PHE A 45 6.51 1.28 4.18
CA PHE A 45 7.66 0.39 4.16
C PHE A 45 7.66 -0.57 5.35
N TRP A 46 8.33 -1.71 5.17
CA TRP A 46 8.79 -2.57 6.25
C TRP A 46 10.31 -2.56 6.36
N VAL A 47 10.81 -2.80 7.57
CA VAL A 47 12.23 -3.08 7.80
C VAL A 47 12.50 -4.54 7.44
N ILE A 48 13.56 -4.80 6.66
CA ILE A 48 13.98 -6.16 6.28
C ILE A 48 15.08 -6.74 7.18
N ARG A 49 15.68 -5.89 8.01
CA ARG A 49 16.70 -6.23 9.00
C ARG A 49 16.82 -5.07 9.98
N ASP A 50 17.48 -5.29 11.09
CA ASP A 50 17.73 -4.22 12.05
C ASP A 50 18.30 -2.97 11.38
N LEU A 51 17.69 -1.84 11.68
CA LEU A 51 18.11 -0.56 11.16
C LEU A 51 19.49 -0.19 11.74
N LYS A 52 20.35 0.37 10.93
CA LYS A 52 21.62 0.89 11.40
C LYS A 52 21.40 2.01 12.43
N PRO A 53 22.30 2.15 13.44
CA PRO A 53 22.23 3.27 14.35
C PRO A 53 22.19 4.61 13.60
N GLY A 54 21.34 5.53 14.05
CA GLY A 54 21.17 6.83 13.42
C GLY A 54 20.36 6.82 12.10
N PHE A 55 19.72 5.70 11.75
CA PHE A 55 18.93 5.62 10.50
C PHE A 55 17.89 6.72 10.39
N PHE A 56 17.15 6.99 11.48
CA PHE A 56 16.11 8.02 11.51
C PHE A 56 16.71 9.42 11.25
N GLU A 57 17.74 9.81 11.99
CA GLU A 57 18.35 11.12 11.83
C GLU A 57 19.01 11.29 10.47
N ASN A 58 19.74 10.28 9.99
CA ASN A 58 20.35 10.32 8.66
C ASN A 58 19.31 10.46 7.54
N MET A 59 18.17 9.76 7.65
CA MET A 59 17.07 9.89 6.68
C MET A 59 16.43 11.27 6.77
N LYS A 60 16.19 11.78 7.98
CA LYS A 60 15.63 13.10 8.23
C LYS A 60 16.50 14.20 7.62
N ASP A 61 17.80 14.18 7.90
CA ASP A 61 18.75 15.17 7.36
C ASP A 61 18.80 15.11 5.84
N TYR A 62 18.84 13.91 5.27
CA TYR A 62 18.84 13.73 3.83
C TYR A 62 17.55 14.25 3.17
N LEU A 63 16.39 13.93 3.75
CA LEU A 63 15.10 14.41 3.22
C LEU A 63 14.95 15.92 3.37
N ALA A 64 15.49 16.52 4.45
CA ALA A 64 15.46 17.96 4.68
C ALA A 64 16.27 18.77 3.65
N MET A 65 17.26 18.16 2.98
CA MET A 65 17.96 18.80 1.86
C MET A 65 17.07 19.00 0.63
N HIS A 66 15.96 18.26 0.51
CA HIS A 66 15.11 18.27 -0.69
C HIS A 66 13.68 18.74 -0.41
N TYR A 67 13.18 18.57 0.80
CA TYR A 67 11.79 18.80 1.18
C TYR A 67 11.68 19.54 2.52
N ASN A 68 10.57 20.25 2.69
CA ASN A 68 10.20 20.74 4.02
C ASN A 68 9.60 19.58 4.82
N ILE A 69 10.24 19.20 5.93
CA ILE A 69 9.71 18.20 6.86
C ILE A 69 8.69 18.88 7.76
N LYS A 70 7.41 18.62 7.51
CA LYS A 70 6.31 19.16 8.29
C LYS A 70 6.17 18.48 9.64
N ASP A 71 6.42 17.15 9.67
CA ASP A 71 6.41 16.33 10.87
C ASP A 71 7.35 15.14 10.70
N SER A 72 7.99 14.73 11.81
CA SER A 72 8.81 13.53 11.84
C SER A 72 8.86 12.95 13.24
N ALA A 73 8.73 11.64 13.35
CA ALA A 73 8.74 10.95 14.64
C ALA A 73 9.34 9.55 14.52
N GLU A 74 10.25 9.23 15.41
CA GLU A 74 10.68 7.87 15.66
C GLU A 74 9.94 7.33 16.89
N LYS A 75 9.01 6.40 16.65
CA LYS A 75 8.24 5.72 17.69
C LYS A 75 8.78 4.30 17.91
N PHE A 76 8.27 3.62 18.92
CA PHE A 76 8.71 2.26 19.23
C PHE A 76 8.53 1.30 18.04
N TYR A 77 7.37 1.32 17.40
CA TYR A 77 7.03 0.43 16.28
C TYR A 77 7.14 1.05 14.89
N THR A 78 7.27 2.38 14.79
CA THR A 78 7.13 3.09 13.52
C THR A 78 8.06 4.29 13.43
N ILE A 79 8.57 4.56 12.23
CA ILE A 79 9.16 5.84 11.86
C ILE A 79 8.19 6.53 10.91
N LEU A 80 7.94 7.81 11.14
CA LEU A 80 7.02 8.64 10.35
C LEU A 80 7.74 9.88 9.85
N PHE A 81 7.45 10.26 8.60
CA PHE A 81 7.77 11.57 8.04
C PHE A 81 6.56 12.12 7.30
N GLU A 82 6.29 13.40 7.43
CA GLU A 82 5.37 14.14 6.57
C GLU A 82 6.16 15.19 5.80
N LEU A 83 6.29 14.99 4.49
CA LEU A 83 7.06 15.83 3.58
C LEU A 83 6.16 16.79 2.84
N ARG A 84 6.65 18.00 2.62
CA ARG A 84 6.01 19.02 1.78
C ARG A 84 7.00 19.62 0.79
N SER A 85 6.55 19.82 -0.43
CA SER A 85 7.25 20.57 -1.46
C SER A 85 6.32 21.65 -2.03
N PRO A 86 6.83 22.83 -2.42
CA PRO A 86 6.03 23.86 -3.08
C PRO A 86 5.50 23.39 -4.44
N ASP A 87 6.14 22.42 -5.08
CA ASP A 87 5.78 21.89 -6.39
C ASP A 87 4.54 20.98 -6.37
N TYR A 88 4.11 20.55 -5.16
CA TYR A 88 3.01 19.61 -4.98
C TYR A 88 1.94 20.16 -4.01
N PRO A 89 0.64 20.01 -4.37
CA PRO A 89 -0.45 20.61 -3.58
C PRO A 89 -0.70 19.94 -2.23
N ARG A 90 -0.21 18.70 -2.08
CA ARG A 90 -0.42 17.89 -0.85
C ARG A 90 0.89 17.43 -0.28
N SER A 91 0.94 17.30 1.05
CA SER A 91 2.03 16.59 1.73
C SER A 91 2.02 15.11 1.41
N LEU A 92 3.18 14.47 1.55
CA LEU A 92 3.39 13.05 1.39
C LEU A 92 3.84 12.46 2.72
N LYS A 93 3.16 11.40 3.16
CA LYS A 93 3.53 10.66 4.36
C LYS A 93 4.36 9.45 4.00
N LEU A 94 5.42 9.22 4.78
CA LEU A 94 6.20 7.99 4.80
C LEU A 94 5.97 7.30 6.13
N GLU A 95 5.62 6.02 6.10
CA GLU A 95 5.53 5.18 7.28
C GLU A 95 6.46 3.98 7.13
N ILE A 96 7.36 3.79 8.09
CA ILE A 96 8.27 2.64 8.13
C ILE A 96 7.94 1.85 9.39
N ARG A 97 7.42 0.64 9.24
CA ARG A 97 7.20 -0.27 10.36
C ARG A 97 8.49 -0.98 10.72
N LYS A 98 8.90 -0.87 11.99
CA LYS A 98 10.16 -1.40 12.53
C LYS A 98 10.14 -2.90 12.75
N GLU A 99 8.98 -3.53 12.70
CA GLU A 99 8.85 -4.97 12.80
C GLU A 99 9.57 -5.66 11.65
N VAL A 100 10.56 -6.48 11.96
CA VAL A 100 11.25 -7.32 10.96
C VAL A 100 10.37 -8.52 10.66
N LYS A 101 9.74 -8.52 9.48
CA LYS A 101 8.95 -9.66 9.00
C LYS A 101 9.77 -10.53 8.07
N LYS A 102 9.56 -11.85 8.17
CA LYS A 102 10.07 -12.80 7.18
C LYS A 102 9.13 -12.77 5.97
N ILE A 103 9.55 -12.08 4.92
CA ILE A 103 8.77 -11.81 3.71
C ILE A 103 9.58 -12.14 2.46
N HIS A 104 8.88 -12.46 1.38
CA HIS A 104 9.48 -12.58 0.06
C HIS A 104 9.56 -11.21 -0.60
N VAL A 105 10.69 -10.98 -1.25
CA VAL A 105 11.06 -9.69 -1.84
C VAL A 105 11.21 -9.87 -3.34
N GLU A 106 10.58 -8.98 -4.10
CA GLU A 106 10.67 -8.93 -5.55
C GLU A 106 11.35 -7.65 -6.02
N GLN A 107 12.05 -7.72 -7.15
CA GLN A 107 12.58 -6.54 -7.83
C GLN A 107 11.51 -6.03 -8.80
N VAL A 108 11.13 -4.78 -8.64
CA VAL A 108 10.05 -4.15 -9.42
C VAL A 108 10.45 -2.75 -9.88
N ILE A 109 9.72 -2.24 -10.86
CA ILE A 109 9.84 -0.86 -11.31
C ILE A 109 8.60 -0.10 -10.86
N ALA A 110 8.81 0.92 -10.03
CA ALA A 110 7.77 1.89 -9.71
C ALA A 110 7.73 2.97 -10.81
N TYR A 111 6.58 3.18 -11.42
CA TYR A 111 6.39 4.16 -12.49
C TYR A 111 4.95 4.71 -12.50
N SER A 112 4.76 5.80 -13.22
CA SER A 112 3.43 6.34 -13.50
C SER A 112 3.41 6.96 -14.89
N LYS A 113 2.28 6.86 -15.60
CA LYS A 113 2.05 7.55 -16.88
C LYS A 113 2.11 9.07 -16.79
N TYR A 114 2.09 9.62 -15.57
CA TYR A 114 2.14 11.05 -15.31
C TYR A 114 3.53 11.57 -14.92
N ALA A 115 4.55 10.70 -14.90
CA ALA A 115 5.92 11.04 -14.53
C ALA A 115 6.91 10.40 -15.49
N THR A 116 8.07 11.05 -15.67
CA THR A 116 9.20 10.49 -16.44
C THR A 116 10.13 9.66 -15.58
N ILE A 117 10.04 9.81 -14.24
CA ILE A 117 10.85 9.08 -13.29
C ILE A 117 10.35 7.64 -13.21
N GLN A 118 11.29 6.69 -13.30
CA GLN A 118 11.07 5.28 -13.04
C GLN A 118 12.09 4.82 -12.02
N VAL A 119 11.65 4.13 -10.97
CA VAL A 119 12.51 3.73 -9.87
C VAL A 119 12.57 2.21 -9.78
N PHE A 120 13.77 1.66 -10.01
CA PHE A 120 14.01 0.24 -9.78
C PHE A 120 14.30 0.01 -8.31
N LEU A 121 13.46 -0.78 -7.64
CA LEU A 121 13.49 -0.99 -6.21
C LEU A 121 13.02 -2.40 -5.80
N LYS A 122 13.16 -2.71 -4.53
CA LYS A 122 12.64 -3.93 -3.92
C LYS A 122 11.28 -3.66 -3.28
N ALA A 123 10.33 -4.54 -3.55
CA ALA A 123 9.00 -4.51 -2.94
C ALA A 123 8.63 -5.87 -2.35
N VAL A 124 7.63 -5.86 -1.49
CA VAL A 124 7.01 -7.07 -0.95
C VAL A 124 6.33 -7.84 -2.07
N SER A 125 6.48 -9.17 -2.10
CA SER A 125 5.83 -10.05 -3.09
C SER A 125 4.30 -9.89 -3.09
N LEU A 126 3.65 -10.17 -4.20
CA LEU A 126 2.19 -10.08 -4.28
C LEU A 126 1.50 -11.10 -3.36
N ASN A 127 2.12 -12.27 -3.13
CA ASN A 127 1.60 -13.27 -2.19
C ASN A 127 1.61 -12.75 -0.75
N ASP A 128 2.74 -12.22 -0.28
CA ASP A 128 2.84 -11.64 1.06
C ASP A 128 1.98 -10.36 1.20
N MET A 129 1.74 -9.66 0.09
CA MET A 129 0.77 -8.54 0.08
C MET A 129 -0.66 -9.03 0.24
N MET A 130 -1.05 -10.16 -0.36
CA MET A 130 -2.38 -10.76 -0.16
C MET A 130 -2.59 -11.11 1.31
N GLU A 131 -1.62 -11.81 1.92
CA GLU A 131 -1.65 -12.15 3.34
C GLU A 131 -1.76 -10.90 4.21
N SER A 132 -0.91 -9.89 3.96
CA SER A 132 -0.94 -8.62 4.68
C SER A 132 -2.27 -7.86 4.54
N LYS A 133 -2.95 -7.96 3.38
CA LYS A 133 -4.26 -7.34 3.17
C LYS A 133 -5.37 -8.11 3.86
N LEU A 134 -5.27 -9.43 3.90
CA LEU A 134 -6.19 -10.28 4.66
C LEU A 134 -6.10 -9.99 6.17
N GLU A 135 -4.89 -9.98 6.73
CA GLU A 135 -4.66 -9.62 8.14
C GLU A 135 -5.21 -8.22 8.48
N ALA A 136 -4.87 -7.24 7.64
CA ALA A 136 -5.33 -5.86 7.83
C ALA A 136 -6.86 -5.74 7.74
N PHE A 137 -7.50 -6.50 6.84
CA PHE A 137 -8.96 -6.50 6.73
C PHE A 137 -9.63 -7.12 7.95
N LEU A 138 -9.11 -8.22 8.47
CA LEU A 138 -9.64 -8.85 9.68
C LEU A 138 -9.49 -7.97 10.92
N ASP A 139 -8.41 -7.18 11.00
CA ASP A 139 -8.13 -6.28 12.13
C ASP A 139 -9.01 -5.01 12.08
N ARG A 140 -9.03 -4.29 10.97
CA ARG A 140 -9.63 -2.95 10.87
C ARG A 140 -10.88 -2.82 10.01
N GLN A 141 -11.25 -3.89 9.27
CA GLN A 141 -12.44 -3.98 8.43
C GLN A 141 -12.60 -2.82 7.43
N GLU A 142 -11.51 -2.39 6.82
CA GLU A 142 -11.53 -1.30 5.84
C GLU A 142 -11.84 -1.84 4.43
N ILE A 143 -12.83 -1.24 3.76
CA ILE A 143 -13.27 -1.66 2.43
C ILE A 143 -12.17 -1.59 1.36
N ARG A 144 -11.17 -0.69 1.54
CA ARG A 144 -10.01 -0.59 0.65
C ARG A 144 -9.12 -1.83 0.67
N ASP A 145 -9.07 -2.57 1.80
CA ASP A 145 -8.28 -3.80 1.87
C ASP A 145 -8.96 -4.93 1.08
N VAL A 146 -10.29 -4.97 1.07
CA VAL A 146 -11.06 -5.88 0.22
C VAL A 146 -10.84 -5.58 -1.27
N PHE A 147 -10.80 -4.29 -1.63
CA PHE A 147 -10.48 -3.88 -3.00
C PHE A 147 -9.08 -4.36 -3.42
N ASP A 148 -8.09 -4.20 -2.54
CA ASP A 148 -6.73 -4.66 -2.79
C ASP A 148 -6.66 -6.19 -2.91
N MET A 149 -7.38 -6.93 -2.06
CA MET A 149 -7.48 -8.40 -2.16
C MET A 149 -8.14 -8.83 -3.48
N GLU A 150 -9.24 -8.19 -3.91
CA GLU A 150 -9.86 -8.52 -5.20
C GLU A 150 -8.95 -8.18 -6.38
N PHE A 151 -8.20 -7.08 -6.31
CA PHE A 151 -7.20 -6.72 -7.30
C PHE A 151 -6.09 -7.79 -7.42
N LEU A 152 -5.56 -8.26 -6.29
CA LEU A 152 -4.56 -9.31 -6.23
C LEU A 152 -5.12 -10.64 -6.73
N PHE A 153 -6.34 -11.00 -6.33
CA PHE A 153 -7.02 -12.21 -6.78
C PHE A 153 -7.22 -12.23 -8.30
N LYS A 154 -7.58 -11.11 -8.91
CA LYS A 154 -7.71 -10.96 -10.38
C LYS A 154 -6.36 -11.09 -11.12
N ARG A 155 -5.24 -11.14 -10.41
CA ARG A 155 -3.88 -11.39 -10.91
C ARG A 155 -3.38 -12.79 -10.54
N ASP A 156 -4.29 -13.71 -10.30
CA ASP A 156 -3.99 -15.09 -9.94
C ASP A 156 -3.18 -15.25 -8.65
N VAL A 157 -3.15 -14.21 -7.79
CA VAL A 157 -2.56 -14.34 -6.46
C VAL A 157 -3.51 -15.14 -5.56
N PRO A 158 -3.09 -16.28 -5.01
CA PRO A 158 -3.96 -17.11 -4.21
C PRO A 158 -4.35 -16.43 -2.89
N LEU A 159 -5.63 -16.52 -2.54
CA LEU A 159 -6.11 -16.15 -1.21
C LEU A 159 -6.12 -17.42 -0.33
N GLU A 160 -5.02 -17.66 0.36
CA GLU A 160 -4.84 -18.84 1.21
C GLU A 160 -5.16 -18.51 2.67
N ALA A 161 -6.16 -19.20 3.22
CA ALA A 161 -6.53 -19.12 4.63
C ALA A 161 -7.39 -20.32 5.02
N SER A 162 -7.60 -20.52 6.32
CA SER A 162 -8.51 -21.56 6.80
C SER A 162 -9.95 -21.31 6.31
N ALA A 163 -10.73 -22.38 6.16
CA ALA A 163 -12.13 -22.27 5.77
C ALA A 163 -12.94 -21.35 6.71
N ASP A 164 -12.60 -21.36 8.01
CA ASP A 164 -13.22 -20.46 9.00
C ASP A 164 -12.89 -18.99 8.72
N THR A 165 -11.62 -18.71 8.45
CA THR A 165 -11.16 -17.35 8.09
C THR A 165 -11.85 -16.87 6.81
N LEU A 166 -11.93 -17.70 5.77
CA LEU A 166 -12.59 -17.32 4.52
C LEU A 166 -14.10 -17.09 4.71
N ARG A 167 -14.76 -17.84 5.58
CA ARG A 167 -16.17 -17.62 5.97
C ARG A 167 -16.32 -16.28 6.68
N GLU A 168 -15.44 -15.96 7.59
CA GLU A 168 -15.47 -14.67 8.30
C GLU A 168 -15.24 -13.50 7.37
N VAL A 169 -14.26 -13.59 6.47
CA VAL A 169 -14.02 -12.57 5.42
C VAL A 169 -15.28 -12.33 4.59
N LEU A 170 -15.92 -13.40 4.11
CA LEU A 170 -17.15 -13.28 3.32
C LEU A 170 -18.28 -12.64 4.13
N ARG A 171 -18.44 -13.02 5.40
CA ARG A 171 -19.43 -12.43 6.31
C ARG A 171 -19.22 -10.92 6.47
N LEU A 172 -17.97 -10.50 6.72
CA LEU A 172 -17.60 -9.10 6.90
C LEU A 172 -17.80 -8.29 5.60
N ILE A 173 -17.44 -8.84 4.44
CA ILE A 173 -17.69 -8.17 3.15
C ILE A 173 -19.19 -7.96 2.91
N ASN A 174 -20.03 -8.94 3.26
CA ASN A 174 -21.48 -8.82 3.07
C ASN A 174 -22.13 -7.86 4.09
N ALA A 175 -21.46 -7.54 5.19
CA ALA A 175 -21.93 -6.59 6.18
C ALA A 175 -21.65 -5.12 5.84
N PHE A 176 -20.86 -4.83 4.79
CA PHE A 176 -20.56 -3.44 4.42
C PHE A 176 -21.83 -2.68 4.03
N PRO A 177 -22.10 -1.55 4.67
CA PRO A 177 -23.20 -0.68 4.28
C PRO A 177 -22.91 -0.03 2.92
N ARG A 178 -23.97 0.33 2.21
CA ARG A 178 -23.88 1.01 0.89
C ARG A 178 -22.93 2.23 0.91
N ARG A 179 -22.87 2.95 2.03
CA ARG A 179 -22.01 4.12 2.20
C ARG A 179 -20.52 3.78 2.04
N ASP A 180 -20.08 2.59 2.44
CA ASP A 180 -18.68 2.19 2.31
C ASP A 180 -18.29 2.04 0.82
N TYR A 181 -19.17 1.51 0.00
CA TYR A 181 -18.95 1.44 -1.44
C TYR A 181 -19.01 2.80 -2.14
N THR A 182 -20.00 3.62 -1.80
CA THR A 182 -20.26 4.88 -2.53
C THR A 182 -19.38 6.03 -2.07
N VAL A 183 -19.00 6.09 -0.79
CA VAL A 183 -18.23 7.18 -0.18
C VAL A 183 -16.80 6.75 0.10
N LYS A 184 -16.59 5.78 1.00
CA LYS A 184 -15.22 5.40 1.41
C LYS A 184 -14.41 4.87 0.23
N LEU A 185 -14.89 3.80 -0.42
CA LEU A 185 -14.24 3.25 -1.60
C LEU A 185 -14.40 4.20 -2.80
N GLY A 186 -15.60 4.74 -2.99
CA GLY A 186 -15.92 5.62 -4.12
C GLY A 186 -15.02 6.85 -4.22
N SER A 187 -14.55 7.41 -3.10
CA SER A 187 -13.60 8.54 -3.12
C SER A 187 -12.21 8.16 -3.61
N LEU A 188 -11.89 6.87 -3.63
CA LEU A 188 -10.60 6.33 -4.07
C LEU A 188 -10.61 5.81 -5.50
N LEU A 189 -11.76 5.82 -6.19
CA LEU A 189 -11.94 5.22 -7.50
C LEU A 189 -12.29 6.25 -8.58
N GLU A 190 -11.87 5.94 -9.81
CA GLU A 190 -12.36 6.62 -11.01
C GLU A 190 -13.86 6.34 -11.24
N LYS A 191 -14.52 7.16 -12.04
CA LYS A 191 -15.99 7.19 -12.18
C LYS A 191 -16.59 5.83 -12.60
N GLU A 192 -15.99 5.17 -13.59
CA GLU A 192 -16.47 3.89 -14.13
C GLU A 192 -16.35 2.77 -13.10
N GLN A 193 -15.22 2.70 -12.40
CA GLN A 193 -15.01 1.72 -11.34
C GLN A 193 -15.91 1.97 -10.13
N ARG A 194 -16.12 3.23 -9.76
CA ARG A 194 -17.07 3.60 -8.69
C ARG A 194 -18.46 3.05 -8.99
N LYS A 195 -18.92 3.19 -10.25
CA LYS A 195 -20.20 2.64 -10.69
C LYS A 195 -20.22 1.12 -10.54
N TYR A 196 -19.17 0.42 -11.02
CA TYR A 196 -19.06 -1.03 -10.92
C TYR A 196 -19.15 -1.51 -9.46
N TYR A 197 -18.29 -1.02 -8.58
CA TYR A 197 -18.24 -1.49 -7.20
C TYR A 197 -19.49 -1.12 -6.38
N SER A 198 -20.15 -0.02 -6.68
CA SER A 198 -21.42 0.33 -6.03
C SER A 198 -22.60 -0.56 -6.46
N THR A 199 -22.49 -1.28 -7.59
CA THR A 199 -23.51 -2.20 -8.11
C THR A 199 -23.16 -3.65 -7.81
N GLU A 200 -21.94 -4.09 -8.12
CA GLU A 200 -21.51 -5.49 -8.09
C GLU A 200 -20.89 -5.94 -6.74
N ASN A 201 -20.48 -4.99 -5.88
CA ASN A 201 -20.06 -5.26 -4.49
C ASN A 201 -19.05 -6.40 -4.33
N PHE A 202 -17.90 -6.35 -5.00
CA PHE A 202 -16.86 -7.40 -4.97
C PHE A 202 -17.35 -8.79 -5.40
N LYS A 203 -18.18 -8.83 -6.42
CA LYS A 203 -18.81 -10.07 -6.92
C LYS A 203 -17.79 -11.18 -7.22
N ILE A 204 -16.66 -10.84 -7.82
CA ILE A 204 -15.61 -11.82 -8.20
C ILE A 204 -14.98 -12.45 -6.97
N LEU A 205 -14.54 -11.63 -6.02
CA LEU A 205 -13.93 -12.14 -4.78
C LEU A 205 -14.95 -12.95 -3.95
N LYS A 206 -16.19 -12.47 -3.85
CA LYS A 206 -17.25 -13.21 -3.14
C LYS A 206 -17.54 -14.56 -3.76
N ALA A 207 -17.59 -14.67 -5.09
CA ALA A 207 -17.78 -15.95 -5.78
C ALA A 207 -16.65 -16.94 -5.43
N ALA A 208 -15.38 -16.49 -5.51
CA ALA A 208 -14.23 -17.31 -5.15
C ALA A 208 -14.24 -17.77 -3.69
N LEU A 209 -14.64 -16.89 -2.77
CA LEU A 209 -14.79 -17.25 -1.35
C LEU A 209 -15.92 -18.27 -1.10
N MET A 210 -16.99 -18.24 -1.91
CA MET A 210 -18.09 -19.22 -1.82
C MET A 210 -17.66 -20.60 -2.33
N GLU A 211 -16.92 -20.68 -3.43
CA GLU A 211 -16.43 -21.95 -4.00
C GLU A 211 -15.47 -22.69 -3.07
N ARG A 212 -14.61 -21.98 -2.35
CA ARG A 212 -13.63 -22.56 -1.41
C ARG A 212 -14.24 -23.00 -0.05
N ARG A 213 -15.56 -22.86 0.11
CA ARG A 213 -16.27 -23.30 1.33
C ARG A 213 -16.57 -24.80 1.34
N ASN A 214 -16.47 -25.47 0.21
CA ASN A 214 -16.69 -26.89 0.03
C ASN A 214 -15.34 -27.65 0.06
#